data_e364634d7e6a81dabbad57ba607a66a5
#
_entry.id   e364634d7e6a81dabbad57ba607a66a5
#
_cell.length_a   1.000
_cell.length_b   1.000
_cell.length_c   1.000
_cell.angle_alpha   90.00
_cell.angle_beta   90.00
_cell.angle_gamma   90.00
#
_symmetry.space_group_name_H-M   'P 1'
#
loop_
_entity.id
_entity.type
_entity.pdbx_description
1 polymer ?
#
loop_
_entity_poly.entity_id
_entity_poly.type
_entity_poly.pdbx_seq_one_letter_code
_entity_poly.pdbx_strand_id
1 'polypeptide(L)'
;MTNCTFRAAVPGDEALILDFIHQLAIYERMDDQVVATPELLTEWIFEKQKAEVVFAEVDGQPVGFTLFFHNFSTFLGRAGIYLEDLFVLPEHRGKGYGKALLNNLARIAVERGCGRLEWSCLDWNKPSIDFYTKRMQAIPMDEWTVYRLTGDTLLAAANDI
;
A
#
# COMPACT_ATOMS: atom_id res chain seq x y z
N MET A 1 23.27 5.10 3.48
CA MET A 1 22.96 3.96 2.63
C MET A 1 22.18 2.93 3.42
N THR A 2 21.06 2.48 2.91
CA THR A 2 20.21 1.54 3.64
C THR A 2 20.72 0.11 3.48
N ASN A 3 20.82 -0.60 4.59
CA ASN A 3 21.14 -2.03 4.68
C ASN A 3 19.90 -2.89 4.43
N CYS A 4 19.03 -2.43 3.55
CA CYS A 4 17.67 -2.91 3.44
C CYS A 4 17.55 -3.88 2.26
N THR A 5 16.96 -5.03 2.50
CA THR A 5 16.55 -5.98 1.46
C THR A 5 15.03 -6.05 1.39
N PHE A 6 14.52 -6.54 0.27
CA PHE A 6 13.09 -6.67 0.05
C PHE A 6 12.71 -8.13 -0.10
N ARG A 7 11.62 -8.52 0.54
CA ARG A 7 11.11 -9.89 0.52
C ARG A 7 9.63 -9.89 0.22
N ALA A 8 9.22 -10.60 -0.80
CA ALA A 8 7.80 -10.84 -1.05
C ALA A 8 7.19 -11.69 0.09
N ALA A 9 5.98 -11.36 0.50
CA ALA A 9 5.26 -12.15 1.48
C ALA A 9 4.96 -13.54 0.94
N VAL A 10 4.98 -14.52 1.84
CA VAL A 10 4.64 -15.92 1.54
C VAL A 10 3.54 -16.39 2.52
N PRO A 11 2.81 -17.47 2.19
CA PRO A 11 1.86 -18.04 3.15
C PRO A 11 2.56 -18.32 4.48
N GLY A 12 1.94 -17.87 5.57
CA GLY A 12 2.51 -17.87 6.91
C GLY A 12 2.83 -16.47 7.43
N ASP A 13 2.89 -15.48 6.54
CA ASP A 13 3.15 -14.08 6.91
C ASP A 13 1.89 -13.31 7.33
N GLU A 14 0.73 -13.93 7.35
CA GLU A 14 -0.55 -13.24 7.60
C GLU A 14 -0.57 -12.46 8.91
N ALA A 15 -0.05 -13.04 9.98
CA ALA A 15 0.00 -12.37 11.28
C ALA A 15 0.91 -11.14 11.25
N LEU A 16 2.03 -11.22 10.55
CA LEU A 16 2.96 -10.10 10.38
C LEU A 16 2.32 -8.99 9.56
N ILE A 17 1.66 -9.34 8.46
CA ILE A 17 0.94 -8.38 7.62
C ILE A 17 -0.12 -7.66 8.45
N LEU A 18 -0.93 -8.41 9.20
CA LEU A 18 -1.99 -7.85 10.03
C LEU A 18 -1.44 -6.91 11.11
N ASP A 19 -0.31 -7.26 11.71
CA ASP A 19 0.34 -6.39 12.69
C ASP A 19 0.74 -5.04 12.06
N PHE A 20 1.31 -5.05 10.86
CA PHE A 20 1.64 -3.81 10.15
C PHE A 20 0.38 -3.01 9.82
N ILE A 21 -0.70 -3.68 9.40
CA ILE A 21 -1.99 -3.02 9.10
C ILE A 21 -2.52 -2.31 10.35
N HIS A 22 -2.50 -2.99 11.49
CA HIS A 22 -2.96 -2.40 12.76
C HIS A 22 -2.12 -1.19 13.16
N GLN A 23 -0.80 -1.28 13.04
CA GLN A 23 0.08 -0.16 13.40
C GLN A 23 -0.12 1.02 12.47
N LEU A 24 -0.32 0.79 11.17
CA LEU A 24 -0.65 1.84 10.22
C LEU A 24 -1.99 2.49 10.56
N ALA A 25 -3.00 1.69 10.89
CA ALA A 25 -4.32 2.18 11.25
C ALA A 25 -4.27 3.08 12.50
N ILE A 26 -3.47 2.71 13.49
CA ILE A 26 -3.23 3.54 14.67
C ILE A 26 -2.60 4.87 14.27
N TYR A 27 -1.60 4.85 13.40
CA TYR A 27 -0.96 6.06 12.90
C TYR A 27 -1.97 6.97 12.17
N GLU A 28 -2.87 6.37 11.38
CA GLU A 28 -3.90 7.09 10.63
C GLU A 28 -5.14 7.44 11.47
N ARG A 29 -5.15 7.08 12.77
CA ARG A 29 -6.27 7.33 13.70
C ARG A 29 -7.56 6.63 13.27
N MET A 30 -7.44 5.44 12.69
CA MET A 30 -8.54 4.63 12.13
C MET A 30 -8.49 3.18 12.60
N ASP A 31 -7.86 2.92 13.75
CA ASP A 31 -7.67 1.56 14.28
C ASP A 31 -8.97 0.84 14.59
N ASP A 32 -10.04 1.58 14.87
CA ASP A 32 -11.38 1.03 15.09
C ASP A 32 -12.04 0.52 13.78
N GLN A 33 -11.48 0.83 12.63
CA GLN A 33 -12.04 0.42 11.33
C GLN A 33 -11.45 -0.88 10.80
N VAL A 34 -10.42 -1.43 11.43
CA VAL A 34 -9.77 -2.65 10.94
C VAL A 34 -10.60 -3.87 11.34
N VAL A 35 -11.11 -4.56 10.33
CA VAL A 35 -11.87 -5.82 10.50
C VAL A 35 -11.17 -7.00 9.82
N ALA A 36 -10.00 -6.78 9.25
CA ALA A 36 -9.21 -7.82 8.59
C ALA A 36 -8.79 -8.91 9.58
N THR A 37 -8.76 -10.13 9.10
CA THR A 37 -8.32 -11.30 9.85
C THR A 37 -7.22 -12.03 9.07
N PRO A 38 -6.41 -12.88 9.74
CA PRO A 38 -5.43 -13.68 9.01
C PRO A 38 -6.07 -14.53 7.91
N GLU A 39 -7.27 -15.08 8.15
CA GLU A 39 -7.99 -15.90 7.18
C GLU A 39 -8.38 -15.11 5.93
N LEU A 40 -8.84 -13.87 6.12
CA LEU A 40 -9.15 -12.99 4.99
C LEU A 40 -7.89 -12.63 4.19
N LEU A 41 -6.76 -12.41 4.87
CA LEU A 41 -5.50 -12.12 4.20
C LEU A 41 -5.01 -13.33 3.39
N THR A 42 -5.15 -14.53 3.93
CA THR A 42 -4.86 -15.77 3.20
C THR A 42 -5.69 -15.85 1.92
N GLU A 43 -6.99 -15.66 2.05
CA GLU A 43 -7.92 -15.75 0.92
C GLU A 43 -7.57 -14.74 -0.18
N TRP A 44 -7.40 -13.47 0.17
CA TRP A 44 -7.30 -12.40 -0.81
C TRP A 44 -5.89 -12.19 -1.35
N ILE A 45 -4.86 -12.43 -0.54
CA ILE A 45 -3.47 -12.22 -0.95
C ILE A 45 -2.90 -13.49 -1.59
N PHE A 46 -3.04 -14.65 -0.93
CA PHE A 46 -2.35 -15.86 -1.34
C PHE A 46 -3.18 -16.77 -2.23
N GLU A 47 -4.49 -16.89 -2.00
CA GLU A 47 -5.36 -17.75 -2.81
C GLU A 47 -5.86 -17.01 -4.05
N LYS A 48 -6.54 -15.88 -3.87
CA LYS A 48 -7.14 -15.11 -4.97
C LYS A 48 -6.15 -14.16 -5.63
N GLN A 49 -5.04 -13.87 -4.99
CA GLN A 49 -3.95 -13.03 -5.50
C GLN A 49 -4.43 -11.66 -5.99
N LYS A 50 -5.27 -10.99 -5.17
CA LYS A 50 -5.79 -9.66 -5.50
C LYS A 50 -4.95 -8.51 -4.95
N ALA A 51 -3.98 -8.83 -4.09
CA ALA A 51 -3.00 -7.89 -3.58
C ALA A 51 -1.68 -8.61 -3.35
N GLU A 52 -0.61 -7.84 -3.32
CA GLU A 52 0.75 -8.32 -3.07
C GLU A 52 1.35 -7.54 -1.93
N VAL A 53 2.23 -8.17 -1.18
CA VAL A 53 2.93 -7.56 -0.05
C VAL A 53 4.42 -7.78 -0.20
N VAL A 54 5.19 -6.70 0.02
CA VAL A 54 6.65 -6.75 0.08
C VAL A 54 7.08 -6.13 1.39
N PHE A 55 7.94 -6.87 2.12
CA PHE A 55 8.56 -6.38 3.34
C PHE A 55 9.94 -5.78 3.04
N ALA A 56 10.27 -4.69 3.74
CA ALA A 56 11.64 -4.24 3.87
C ALA A 56 12.23 -4.91 5.10
N GLU A 57 13.40 -5.51 4.96
CA GLU A 57 14.09 -6.20 6.05
C GLU A 57 15.49 -5.61 6.27
N VAL A 58 15.86 -5.51 7.53
CA VAL A 58 17.22 -5.11 7.96
C VAL A 58 17.71 -6.19 8.92
N ASP A 59 18.85 -6.80 8.60
CA ASP A 59 19.41 -7.91 9.38
C ASP A 59 18.38 -9.05 9.60
N GLY A 60 17.59 -9.33 8.55
CA GLY A 60 16.59 -10.39 8.59
C GLY A 60 15.30 -10.02 9.34
N GLN A 61 15.16 -8.78 9.83
CA GLN A 61 13.99 -8.34 10.58
C GLN A 61 13.13 -7.41 9.74
N PRO A 62 11.82 -7.66 9.64
CA PRO A 62 10.92 -6.75 8.94
C PRO A 62 10.84 -5.40 9.64
N VAL A 63 11.10 -4.33 8.91
CA VAL A 63 11.06 -2.95 9.43
C VAL A 63 9.98 -2.11 8.78
N GLY A 64 9.41 -2.58 7.70
CA GLY A 64 8.35 -1.90 6.98
C GLY A 64 7.73 -2.79 5.91
N PHE A 65 6.66 -2.33 5.30
CA PHE A 65 5.97 -3.08 4.25
C PHE A 65 5.30 -2.16 3.25
N THR A 66 5.00 -2.73 2.08
CA THR A 66 4.04 -2.19 1.12
C THR A 66 3.01 -3.25 0.79
N LEU A 67 1.76 -2.82 0.64
CA LEU A 67 0.68 -3.64 0.09
C LEU A 67 0.15 -2.94 -1.13
N PHE A 68 0.10 -3.62 -2.27
CA PHE A 68 -0.23 -3.02 -3.55
C PHE A 68 -0.96 -3.99 -4.46
N PHE A 69 -1.56 -3.46 -5.52
CA PHE A 69 -2.25 -4.24 -6.53
C PHE A 69 -2.20 -3.49 -7.86
N HIS A 70 -2.59 -4.17 -8.95
CA HIS A 70 -2.64 -3.51 -10.25
C HIS A 70 -3.97 -2.79 -10.45
N ASN A 71 -3.90 -1.52 -10.84
CA ASN A 71 -5.00 -0.81 -11.45
C ASN A 71 -4.76 -0.76 -12.98
N PHE A 72 -5.57 -0.01 -13.69
CA PHE A 72 -5.46 0.05 -15.14
C PHE A 72 -5.74 1.47 -15.64
N SER A 73 -4.93 1.93 -16.59
CA SER A 73 -5.17 3.19 -17.28
C SER A 73 -5.68 2.92 -18.67
N THR A 74 -6.92 3.30 -18.94
CA THR A 74 -7.48 3.18 -20.32
C THR A 74 -6.78 4.11 -21.27
N PHE A 75 -6.33 5.28 -20.81
CA PHE A 75 -5.64 6.24 -21.65
C PHE A 75 -4.23 5.74 -22.07
N LEU A 76 -3.54 5.05 -21.15
CA LEU A 76 -2.24 4.46 -21.43
C LEU A 76 -2.36 3.06 -22.07
N GLY A 77 -3.52 2.42 -21.95
CA GLY A 77 -3.76 1.08 -22.46
C GLY A 77 -2.98 -0.01 -21.74
N ARG A 78 -2.62 0.23 -20.48
CA ARG A 78 -1.81 -0.73 -19.70
C ARG A 78 -2.09 -0.65 -18.21
N ALA A 79 -1.67 -1.68 -17.50
CA ALA A 79 -1.78 -1.71 -16.05
C ALA A 79 -0.89 -0.64 -15.41
N GLY A 80 -1.30 -0.22 -14.22
CA GLY A 80 -0.47 0.52 -13.29
C GLY A 80 -0.31 -0.27 -12.01
N ILE A 81 0.44 0.27 -11.07
CA ILE A 81 0.46 -0.22 -9.69
C ILE A 81 -0.21 0.82 -8.81
N TYR A 82 -1.12 0.36 -7.95
CA TYR A 82 -1.72 1.17 -6.90
C TYR A 82 -1.21 0.68 -5.56
N LEU A 83 -0.54 1.57 -4.84
CA LEU A 83 -0.03 1.32 -3.49
C LEU A 83 -1.13 1.64 -2.49
N GLU A 84 -1.67 0.61 -1.83
CA GLU A 84 -2.69 0.78 -0.79
C GLU A 84 -2.05 1.24 0.50
N ASP A 85 -1.01 0.53 0.97
CA ASP A 85 -0.35 0.82 2.24
C ASP A 85 1.17 0.83 2.11
N LEU A 86 1.79 1.83 2.73
CA LEU A 86 3.22 1.88 2.98
C LEU A 86 3.44 2.28 4.43
N PHE A 87 4.17 1.48 5.19
CA PHE A 87 4.42 1.75 6.59
C PHE A 87 5.82 1.31 6.99
N VAL A 88 6.48 2.12 7.81
CA VAL A 88 7.76 1.80 8.43
C VAL A 88 7.57 1.90 9.93
N LEU A 89 8.07 0.91 10.66
CA LEU A 89 7.99 0.90 12.12
C LEU A 89 8.58 2.19 12.70
N PRO A 90 7.93 2.78 13.74
CA PRO A 90 8.34 4.08 14.28
C PRO A 90 9.83 4.17 14.62
N GLU A 91 10.40 3.12 15.24
CA GLU A 91 11.80 3.06 15.65
C GLU A 91 12.79 2.99 14.47
N HIS A 92 12.29 2.73 13.27
CA HIS A 92 13.10 2.65 12.05
C HIS A 92 12.88 3.81 11.09
N ARG A 93 12.09 4.81 11.49
CA ARG A 93 11.83 5.99 10.66
C ARG A 93 13.03 6.93 10.61
N GLY A 94 13.07 7.78 9.57
CA GLY A 94 14.14 8.73 9.39
C GLY A 94 15.45 8.12 8.86
N LYS A 95 15.43 6.86 8.44
CA LYS A 95 16.61 6.14 7.94
C LYS A 95 16.52 5.83 6.43
N GLY A 96 15.49 6.31 5.75
CA GLY A 96 15.31 6.14 4.31
C GLY A 96 14.58 4.89 3.87
N TYR A 97 14.03 4.09 4.78
CA TYR A 97 13.35 2.84 4.42
C TYR A 97 12.03 3.06 3.68
N GLY A 98 11.29 4.11 4.02
CA GLY A 98 10.07 4.45 3.29
C GLY A 98 10.36 4.81 1.84
N LYS A 99 11.40 5.59 1.60
CA LYS A 99 11.85 5.91 0.24
C LYS A 99 12.32 4.66 -0.50
N ALA A 100 13.06 3.79 0.19
CA ALA A 100 13.54 2.54 -0.40
C ALA A 100 12.39 1.62 -0.81
N LEU A 101 11.36 1.51 0.02
CA LEU A 101 10.13 0.75 -0.30
C LEU A 101 9.42 1.32 -1.54
N LEU A 102 9.27 2.63 -1.59
CA LEU A 102 8.59 3.27 -2.71
C LEU A 102 9.41 3.16 -4.00
N ASN A 103 10.73 3.31 -3.91
CA ASN A 103 11.63 3.10 -5.05
C ASN A 103 11.60 1.66 -5.55
N ASN A 104 11.53 0.69 -4.64
CA ASN A 104 11.40 -0.72 -4.99
C ASN A 104 10.10 -0.97 -5.77
N LEU A 105 9.01 -0.35 -5.32
CA LEU A 105 7.73 -0.49 -5.99
C LEU A 105 7.74 0.17 -7.38
N ALA A 106 8.38 1.32 -7.51
CA ALA A 106 8.58 1.97 -8.81
C ALA A 106 9.38 1.07 -9.76
N ARG A 107 10.42 0.40 -9.25
CA ARG A 107 11.20 -0.56 -10.04
C ARG A 107 10.34 -1.74 -10.51
N ILE A 108 9.52 -2.29 -9.62
CA ILE A 108 8.58 -3.36 -9.97
C ILE A 108 7.61 -2.89 -11.06
N ALA A 109 7.09 -1.68 -10.96
CA ALA A 109 6.19 -1.10 -11.97
C ALA A 109 6.88 -1.03 -13.34
N VAL A 110 8.11 -0.54 -13.39
CA VAL A 110 8.88 -0.44 -14.63
C VAL A 110 9.16 -1.82 -15.22
N GLU A 111 9.58 -2.77 -14.39
CA GLU A 111 9.88 -4.14 -14.82
C GLU A 111 8.65 -4.85 -15.39
N ARG A 112 7.47 -4.55 -14.87
CA ARG A 112 6.21 -5.13 -15.34
C ARG A 112 5.59 -4.38 -16.53
N GLY A 113 6.22 -3.30 -16.99
CA GLY A 113 5.69 -2.49 -18.09
C GLY A 113 4.51 -1.62 -17.70
N CYS A 114 4.31 -1.38 -16.41
CA CYS A 114 3.25 -0.52 -15.91
C CYS A 114 3.51 0.95 -16.25
N GLY A 115 2.44 1.69 -16.55
CA GLY A 115 2.57 3.06 -17.00
C GLY A 115 2.63 4.09 -15.87
N ARG A 116 2.23 3.70 -14.65
CA ARG A 116 2.22 4.63 -13.51
C ARG A 116 2.18 3.88 -12.18
N LEU A 117 2.55 4.59 -11.13
CA LEU A 117 2.45 4.18 -9.74
C LEU A 117 1.66 5.26 -9.01
N GLU A 118 0.58 4.88 -8.35
CA GLU A 118 -0.33 5.81 -7.68
C GLU A 118 -0.61 5.36 -6.24
N TRP A 119 -0.94 6.32 -5.40
CA TRP A 119 -1.38 6.08 -4.02
C TRP A 119 -2.18 7.28 -3.52
N SER A 120 -2.84 7.11 -2.38
CA SER A 120 -3.56 8.17 -1.70
C SER A 120 -2.89 8.50 -0.36
N CYS A 121 -3.11 9.71 0.12
CA CYS A 121 -2.59 10.17 1.39
C CYS A 121 -3.66 11.01 2.07
N LEU A 122 -3.80 10.85 3.39
CA LEU A 122 -4.71 11.68 4.17
C LEU A 122 -4.29 13.15 4.08
N ASP A 123 -5.26 14.02 3.87
CA ASP A 123 -5.01 15.45 3.63
C ASP A 123 -4.31 16.15 4.81
N TRP A 124 -4.47 15.63 6.04
CA TRP A 124 -3.83 16.18 7.22
C TRP A 124 -2.37 15.73 7.40
N ASN A 125 -1.92 14.71 6.65
CA ASN A 125 -0.60 14.09 6.83
C ASN A 125 0.49 14.90 6.10
N LYS A 126 0.79 16.08 6.62
CA LYS A 126 1.74 17.01 6.02
C LYS A 126 3.15 16.43 5.82
N PRO A 127 3.74 15.70 6.78
CA PRO A 127 5.07 15.11 6.54
C PRO A 127 5.11 14.16 5.36
N SER A 128 4.09 13.34 5.19
CA SER A 128 4.00 12.42 4.05
C SER A 128 3.78 13.18 2.74
N ILE A 129 2.90 14.19 2.74
CA ILE A 129 2.66 15.02 1.57
C ILE A 129 3.96 15.69 1.11
N ASP A 130 4.72 16.28 2.03
CA ASP A 130 6.00 16.91 1.72
C ASP A 130 7.01 15.89 1.17
N PHE A 131 7.04 14.70 1.73
CA PHE A 131 7.89 13.63 1.22
C PHE A 131 7.51 13.27 -0.21
N TYR A 132 6.23 13.05 -0.48
CA TYR A 132 5.76 12.64 -1.81
C TYR A 132 6.01 13.73 -2.87
N THR A 133 5.72 14.98 -2.56
CA THR A 133 5.84 16.06 -3.54
C THR A 133 7.26 16.57 -3.71
N LYS A 134 8.00 16.72 -2.62
CA LYS A 134 9.34 17.32 -2.64
C LYS A 134 10.45 16.32 -2.92
N ARG A 135 10.34 15.11 -2.37
CA ARG A 135 11.40 14.10 -2.52
C ARG A 135 11.12 13.12 -3.64
N MET A 136 9.89 12.69 -3.79
CA MET A 136 9.51 11.74 -4.84
C MET A 136 9.05 12.44 -6.12
N GLN A 137 8.80 13.74 -6.07
CA GLN A 137 8.31 14.53 -7.20
C GLN A 137 7.00 13.99 -7.76
N ALA A 138 6.17 13.42 -6.88
CA ALA A 138 4.84 12.95 -7.25
C ALA A 138 3.90 14.15 -7.48
N ILE A 139 2.99 13.97 -8.42
CA ILE A 139 2.01 15.01 -8.77
C ILE A 139 0.70 14.70 -8.06
N PRO A 140 0.22 15.59 -7.16
CA PRO A 140 -1.09 15.37 -6.56
C PRO A 140 -2.20 15.53 -7.59
N MET A 141 -3.10 14.54 -7.64
CA MET A 141 -4.20 14.51 -8.60
C MET A 141 -5.44 15.18 -7.99
N ASP A 142 -5.32 16.47 -7.68
CA ASP A 142 -6.29 17.23 -6.88
C ASP A 142 -7.64 17.43 -7.56
N GLU A 143 -7.71 17.24 -8.87
CA GLU A 143 -8.95 17.38 -9.64
C GLU A 143 -9.87 16.17 -9.49
N TRP A 144 -9.39 15.07 -8.89
CA TRP A 144 -10.12 13.82 -8.76
C TRP A 144 -10.61 13.61 -7.36
N THR A 145 -11.86 13.23 -7.21
CA THR A 145 -12.44 12.83 -5.93
C THR A 145 -12.78 11.36 -5.99
N VAL A 146 -12.36 10.60 -4.98
CA VAL A 146 -12.68 9.17 -4.86
C VAL A 146 -14.10 9.04 -4.30
N TYR A 147 -14.93 8.22 -4.95
CA TYR A 147 -16.27 7.88 -4.47
C TYR A 147 -16.31 6.43 -4.04
N ARG A 148 -17.04 6.14 -2.96
CA ARG A 148 -17.05 4.81 -2.34
C ARG A 148 -18.47 4.37 -2.02
N LEU A 149 -18.77 3.12 -2.37
CA LEU A 149 -19.95 2.43 -1.88
C LEU A 149 -19.48 1.28 -0.99
N THR A 150 -20.00 1.19 0.23
CA THR A 150 -19.68 0.11 1.17
C THR A 150 -20.96 -0.31 1.91
N GLY A 151 -20.91 -1.49 2.54
CA GLY A 151 -21.98 -1.98 3.40
C GLY A 151 -23.35 -1.98 2.71
N ASP A 152 -24.36 -1.44 3.39
CA ASP A 152 -25.73 -1.47 2.90
C ASP A 152 -25.91 -0.69 1.58
N THR A 153 -25.18 0.39 1.39
CA THR A 153 -25.28 1.16 0.14
C THR A 153 -24.73 0.38 -1.05
N LEU A 154 -23.67 -0.40 -0.84
CA LEU A 154 -23.13 -1.29 -1.87
C LEU A 154 -24.14 -2.38 -2.23
N LEU A 155 -24.74 -3.02 -1.22
CA LEU A 155 -25.75 -4.04 -1.42
C LEU A 155 -26.99 -3.50 -2.13
N ALA A 156 -27.44 -2.31 -1.73
CA ALA A 156 -28.60 -1.66 -2.37
C ALA A 156 -28.32 -1.38 -3.84
N ALA A 157 -27.15 -0.85 -4.16
CA ALA A 157 -26.77 -0.59 -5.55
C ALA A 157 -26.70 -1.87 -6.39
N ALA A 158 -26.22 -2.97 -5.81
CA ALA A 158 -26.11 -4.26 -6.49
C ALA A 158 -27.50 -4.86 -6.79
N ASN A 159 -28.52 -4.53 -6.01
CA ASN A 159 -29.88 -5.06 -6.15
C ASN A 159 -30.82 -4.13 -6.93
N ASP A 160 -30.35 -2.95 -7.31
CA ASP A 160 -31.11 -1.98 -8.08
C ASP A 160 -30.88 -2.21 -9.58
N ILE A 161 -31.58 -3.23 -10.13
CA ILE A 161 -31.45 -3.61 -11.54
C ILE A 161 -32.76 -3.36 -12.27
#